data_709b22892ef33ec667c3d4cef85f2e37
#
_entry.id   709b22892ef33ec667c3d4cef85f2e37
#
_cell.length_a   1.000
_cell.length_b   1.000
_cell.length_c   1.000
_cell.angle_alpha   90.00
_cell.angle_beta   90.00
_cell.angle_gamma   90.00
#
_symmetry.space_group_name_H-M   'P 1'
#
loop_
_entity.id
_entity.type
_entity.pdbx_description
1 polymer ?
#
loop_
_entity_poly.entity_id
_entity_poly.type
_entity_poly.pdbx_seq_one_letter_code
_entity_poly.pdbx_strand_id
1 'polypeptide(L)'
;MSQSHPHGTFETSSAEIEAAQRLAAIVESSDDGIISKDLNGIVRSWNGGAERIFGYTAEEMIGKSITTVIPTEFHDQEPVILSRIAKGERIDRFETIRQRKDGTKFHVSLTISPVRDRDGRIVGASKIARDITDLRSSQERQELLLREMNHRIKNLFAVASGVLALSSRSATNVKDLTTTVQARLSALSRAHELILPRNGASTGTNLGDLTRTILAPYESAAHEVIIEGPQIACGPGASTSFALLLHEFATNAVKYGALAYAGGRLRVSWTVSDAALALKWCEENLPVDLVAPDTTGFGSFLVDATTRSLSAKLDRDWSNRTLTITMRVPLERLGA
;
A
#
# COMPACT_ATOMS: atom_id res chain seq x y z
N MET A 1 -67.21 6.50 58.79
CA MET A 1 -66.69 7.52 57.82
C MET A 1 -65.19 7.30 57.76
N SER A 2 -64.79 6.60 56.75
CA SER A 2 -63.37 6.29 56.44
C SER A 2 -63.00 7.03 55.21
N GLN A 3 -62.07 7.96 55.32
CA GLN A 3 -61.53 8.72 54.14
C GLN A 3 -60.38 7.91 53.53
N SER A 4 -60.60 7.39 52.37
CA SER A 4 -59.57 6.83 51.52
C SER A 4 -58.85 7.98 50.76
N HIS A 5 -57.53 8.11 50.98
CA HIS A 5 -56.67 9.05 50.26
C HIS A 5 -56.21 8.41 48.93
N PRO A 6 -56.19 9.18 47.87
CA PRO A 6 -55.67 8.70 46.59
C PRO A 6 -54.16 8.94 46.47
N HIS A 7 -53.34 7.93 46.82
CA HIS A 7 -51.87 8.01 46.76
C HIS A 7 -51.25 7.40 45.47
N GLY A 8 -52.09 7.03 44.45
CA GLY A 8 -51.61 6.25 43.33
C GLY A 8 -51.17 7.00 42.06
N THR A 9 -51.49 8.31 41.93
CA THR A 9 -51.30 9.04 40.66
C THR A 9 -50.00 9.87 40.56
N PHE A 10 -49.37 10.21 41.70
CA PHE A 10 -48.13 11.01 41.68
C PHE A 10 -46.83 10.21 41.45
N GLU A 11 -46.76 8.96 41.89
CA GLU A 11 -45.56 8.12 41.73
C GLU A 11 -45.35 7.64 40.29
N THR A 12 -46.42 7.31 39.56
CA THR A 12 -46.35 6.93 38.14
C THR A 12 -45.86 8.08 37.26
N SER A 13 -46.26 9.31 37.54
CA SER A 13 -45.81 10.51 36.81
C SER A 13 -44.31 10.81 37.00
N SER A 14 -43.80 10.60 38.21
CA SER A 14 -42.36 10.83 38.50
C SER A 14 -41.45 9.80 37.82
N ALA A 15 -41.83 8.52 37.80
CA ALA A 15 -41.09 7.44 37.14
C ALA A 15 -41.09 7.60 35.61
N GLU A 16 -42.20 8.05 35.03
CA GLU A 16 -42.28 8.32 33.58
C GLU A 16 -41.41 9.51 33.18
N ILE A 17 -41.36 10.58 33.97
CA ILE A 17 -40.49 11.74 33.75
C ILE A 17 -39.02 11.34 33.84
N GLU A 18 -38.64 10.55 34.84
CA GLU A 18 -37.26 10.08 35.02
C GLU A 18 -36.84 9.16 33.88
N ALA A 19 -37.70 8.27 33.40
CA ALA A 19 -37.43 7.42 32.23
C ALA A 19 -37.26 8.23 30.96
N ALA A 20 -38.09 9.25 30.74
CA ALA A 20 -37.97 10.14 29.58
C ALA A 20 -36.67 10.97 29.62
N GLN A 21 -36.30 11.48 30.81
CA GLN A 21 -35.02 12.21 31.00
C GLN A 21 -33.81 11.30 30.73
N ARG A 22 -33.82 10.06 31.18
CA ARG A 22 -32.76 9.07 30.93
C ARG A 22 -32.65 8.73 29.45
N LEU A 23 -33.76 8.52 28.75
CA LEU A 23 -33.77 8.27 27.30
C LEU A 23 -33.23 9.48 26.55
N ALA A 24 -33.63 10.70 26.91
CA ALA A 24 -33.10 11.93 26.29
C ALA A 24 -31.58 12.05 26.48
N ALA A 25 -31.07 11.75 27.68
CA ALA A 25 -29.64 11.79 27.97
C ALA A 25 -28.85 10.76 27.15
N ILE A 26 -29.39 9.53 26.97
CA ILE A 26 -28.79 8.49 26.11
C ILE A 26 -28.74 8.94 24.66
N VAL A 27 -29.82 9.51 24.12
CA VAL A 27 -29.89 10.02 22.76
C VAL A 27 -28.90 11.17 22.57
N GLU A 28 -28.83 12.10 23.55
CA GLU A 28 -27.94 13.25 23.46
C GLU A 28 -26.46 12.88 23.51
N SER A 29 -26.10 11.87 24.31
CA SER A 29 -24.71 11.40 24.44
C SER A 29 -24.24 10.50 23.30
N SER A 30 -25.12 10.11 22.36
CA SER A 30 -24.77 9.26 21.23
C SER A 30 -23.82 9.97 20.27
N ASP A 31 -22.78 9.27 19.79
CA ASP A 31 -21.92 9.76 18.70
C ASP A 31 -22.61 9.71 17.33
N ASP A 32 -23.62 8.84 17.17
CA ASP A 32 -24.44 8.82 15.96
C ASP A 32 -25.45 9.98 15.97
N GLY A 33 -25.70 10.54 14.81
CA GLY A 33 -26.75 11.56 14.62
C GLY A 33 -28.13 10.92 14.71
N ILE A 34 -28.86 11.19 15.79
CA ILE A 34 -30.24 10.72 15.97
C ILE A 34 -31.21 11.85 15.68
N ILE A 35 -31.97 11.70 14.60
CA ILE A 35 -32.83 12.75 14.04
C ILE A 35 -34.24 12.21 13.89
N SER A 36 -35.25 13.00 14.26
CA SER A 36 -36.62 12.69 13.87
C SER A 36 -37.18 13.77 12.94
N LYS A 37 -38.10 13.35 12.06
CA LYS A 37 -38.80 14.22 11.13
C LYS A 37 -40.23 13.76 10.93
N ASP A 38 -41.10 14.68 10.53
CA ASP A 38 -42.48 14.32 10.14
C ASP A 38 -42.54 13.74 8.70
N LEU A 39 -43.74 13.37 8.23
CA LEU A 39 -43.99 12.82 6.91
C LEU A 39 -43.82 13.84 5.76
N ASN A 40 -43.63 15.14 6.09
CA ASN A 40 -43.29 16.19 5.14
C ASN A 40 -41.77 16.44 5.07
N GLY A 41 -40.96 15.66 5.81
CA GLY A 41 -39.51 15.80 5.88
C GLY A 41 -39.04 16.95 6.76
N ILE A 42 -39.92 17.51 7.61
CA ILE A 42 -39.56 18.60 8.55
C ILE A 42 -38.96 17.99 9.81
N VAL A 43 -37.76 18.46 10.17
CA VAL A 43 -37.00 17.98 11.34
C VAL A 43 -37.74 18.35 12.63
N ARG A 44 -37.90 17.37 13.53
CA ARG A 44 -38.59 17.48 14.82
C ARG A 44 -37.67 17.32 16.01
N SER A 45 -36.56 16.54 15.84
CA SER A 45 -35.50 16.45 16.85
C SER A 45 -34.14 16.31 16.20
N TRP A 46 -33.12 16.78 16.92
CA TRP A 46 -31.74 16.82 16.44
C TRP A 46 -30.81 16.72 17.66
N ASN A 47 -30.12 15.60 17.83
CA ASN A 47 -29.26 15.38 19.02
C ASN A 47 -27.84 15.96 18.84
N GLY A 48 -27.05 15.99 19.90
CA GLY A 48 -25.66 16.44 19.87
C GLY A 48 -24.77 15.66 18.90
N GLY A 49 -25.04 14.38 18.65
CA GLY A 49 -24.37 13.61 17.59
C GLY A 49 -24.65 14.17 16.20
N ALA A 50 -25.87 14.53 15.92
CA ALA A 50 -26.22 15.16 14.65
C ALA A 50 -25.59 16.56 14.51
N GLU A 51 -25.48 17.32 15.58
CA GLU A 51 -24.75 18.60 15.57
C GLU A 51 -23.28 18.40 15.19
N ARG A 52 -22.61 17.43 15.84
CA ARG A 52 -21.20 17.13 15.55
C ARG A 52 -20.99 16.65 14.10
N ILE A 53 -21.87 15.80 13.62
CA ILE A 53 -21.74 15.19 12.26
C ILE A 53 -22.03 16.22 11.18
N PHE A 54 -23.13 16.99 11.30
CA PHE A 54 -23.61 17.87 10.23
C PHE A 54 -23.17 19.34 10.38
N GLY A 55 -22.72 19.75 11.57
CA GLY A 55 -22.26 21.12 11.84
C GLY A 55 -23.38 22.15 12.02
N TYR A 56 -24.66 21.73 12.07
CA TYR A 56 -25.82 22.57 12.39
C TYR A 56 -26.27 22.30 13.81
N THR A 57 -26.67 23.34 14.56
CA THR A 57 -27.28 23.19 15.85
C THR A 57 -28.73 22.72 15.77
N ALA A 58 -29.28 22.19 16.86
CA ALA A 58 -30.68 21.78 16.93
C ALA A 58 -31.62 22.97 16.61
N GLU A 59 -31.31 24.17 17.14
CA GLU A 59 -32.08 25.39 16.91
C GLU A 59 -32.11 25.79 15.41
N GLU A 60 -31.03 25.52 14.70
CA GLU A 60 -30.94 25.81 13.27
C GLU A 60 -31.71 24.80 12.42
N MET A 61 -31.88 23.55 12.89
CA MET A 61 -32.45 22.48 12.07
C MET A 61 -33.89 22.13 12.42
N ILE A 62 -34.31 22.26 13.66
CA ILE A 62 -35.71 21.99 14.05
C ILE A 62 -36.65 22.93 13.31
N GLY A 63 -37.66 22.35 12.66
CA GLY A 63 -38.64 23.10 11.83
C GLY A 63 -38.19 23.31 10.38
N LYS A 64 -36.94 22.99 10.01
CA LYS A 64 -36.47 23.03 8.62
C LYS A 64 -36.59 21.69 7.91
N SER A 65 -36.50 21.71 6.58
CA SER A 65 -36.47 20.49 5.78
C SER A 65 -35.16 19.74 5.97
N ILE A 66 -35.24 18.41 6.09
CA ILE A 66 -34.06 17.52 6.12
C ILE A 66 -33.23 17.60 4.82
N THR A 67 -33.79 18.09 3.73
CA THR A 67 -33.05 18.32 2.47
C THR A 67 -31.91 19.29 2.61
N THR A 68 -31.90 20.13 3.66
CA THR A 68 -30.77 21.03 3.98
C THR A 68 -29.43 20.30 4.08
N VAL A 69 -29.43 19.04 4.58
CA VAL A 69 -28.22 18.22 4.73
C VAL A 69 -28.06 17.18 3.61
N ILE A 70 -28.86 17.29 2.55
CA ILE A 70 -28.82 16.40 1.39
C ILE A 70 -28.29 17.20 0.20
N PRO A 71 -27.18 16.80 -0.44
CA PRO A 71 -26.74 17.44 -1.68
C PRO A 71 -27.83 17.37 -2.75
N THR A 72 -27.93 18.41 -3.60
CA THR A 72 -29.01 18.56 -4.56
C THR A 72 -29.19 17.36 -5.48
N GLU A 73 -28.09 16.72 -5.87
CA GLU A 73 -28.09 15.52 -6.72
C GLU A 73 -28.71 14.29 -6.07
N PHE A 74 -28.96 14.30 -4.75
CA PHE A 74 -29.59 13.21 -3.99
C PHE A 74 -30.95 13.58 -3.39
N HIS A 75 -31.55 14.71 -3.78
CA HIS A 75 -32.85 15.16 -3.27
C HIS A 75 -33.98 14.19 -3.63
N ASP A 76 -33.87 13.47 -4.73
CA ASP A 76 -34.83 12.45 -5.20
C ASP A 76 -34.94 11.25 -4.23
N GLN A 77 -33.95 11.02 -3.39
CA GLN A 77 -33.97 9.95 -2.39
C GLN A 77 -35.02 10.19 -1.30
N GLU A 78 -35.25 11.44 -0.92
CA GLU A 78 -36.08 11.78 0.24
C GLU A 78 -37.56 11.43 0.03
N PRO A 79 -38.22 11.76 -1.09
CA PRO A 79 -39.58 11.30 -1.37
C PRO A 79 -39.75 9.78 -1.39
N VAL A 80 -38.77 9.06 -1.92
CA VAL A 80 -38.75 7.60 -1.93
C VAL A 80 -38.70 7.03 -0.51
N ILE A 81 -37.81 7.58 0.33
CA ILE A 81 -37.66 7.20 1.74
C ILE A 81 -38.99 7.44 2.49
N LEU A 82 -39.58 8.64 2.35
CA LEU A 82 -40.83 8.98 3.05
C LEU A 82 -42.00 8.09 2.60
N SER A 83 -42.08 7.77 1.32
CA SER A 83 -43.11 6.85 0.80
C SER A 83 -43.01 5.44 1.42
N ARG A 84 -41.81 4.91 1.59
CA ARG A 84 -41.57 3.61 2.24
C ARG A 84 -41.89 3.65 3.73
N ILE A 85 -41.45 4.71 4.40
CA ILE A 85 -41.77 4.91 5.83
C ILE A 85 -43.26 5.01 6.07
N ALA A 86 -44.02 5.74 5.23
CA ALA A 86 -45.48 5.85 5.34
C ALA A 86 -46.18 4.51 5.21
N LYS A 87 -45.61 3.53 4.51
CA LYS A 87 -46.08 2.15 4.44
C LYS A 87 -45.69 1.28 5.64
N GLY A 88 -44.89 1.84 6.60
CA GLY A 88 -44.40 1.12 7.76
C GLY A 88 -43.11 0.34 7.51
N GLU A 89 -42.46 0.52 6.37
CA GLU A 89 -41.19 -0.14 6.06
C GLU A 89 -40.05 0.50 6.85
N ARG A 90 -39.11 -0.34 7.30
CA ARG A 90 -37.82 0.09 7.85
C ARG A 90 -36.75 0.04 6.75
N ILE A 91 -35.86 1.00 6.75
CA ILE A 91 -34.72 1.06 5.84
C ILE A 91 -33.45 0.86 6.66
N ASP A 92 -32.78 -0.27 6.46
CA ASP A 92 -31.56 -0.62 7.17
C ASP A 92 -30.33 -0.40 6.29
N ARG A 93 -29.27 0.21 6.89
CA ARG A 93 -27.94 0.40 6.30
C ARG A 93 -27.95 0.98 4.89
N PHE A 94 -28.66 2.08 4.72
CA PHE A 94 -28.66 2.82 3.49
C PHE A 94 -27.42 3.74 3.45
N GLU A 95 -26.40 3.37 2.71
CA GLU A 95 -25.21 4.20 2.53
C GLU A 95 -25.42 5.23 1.42
N THR A 96 -25.09 6.48 1.69
CA THR A 96 -25.27 7.58 0.76
C THR A 96 -24.32 8.72 1.10
N ILE A 97 -24.42 9.84 0.35
CA ILE A 97 -23.65 11.06 0.59
C ILE A 97 -24.56 12.10 1.23
N ARG A 98 -24.05 12.81 2.23
CA ARG A 98 -24.70 13.97 2.85
C ARG A 98 -23.73 15.13 2.88
N GLN A 99 -24.24 16.31 3.20
CA GLN A 99 -23.50 17.56 3.21
C GLN A 99 -23.56 18.21 4.59
N ARG A 100 -22.40 18.69 5.06
CA ARG A 100 -22.27 19.45 6.28
C ARG A 100 -22.61 20.93 6.02
N LYS A 101 -22.72 21.71 7.08
CA LYS A 101 -22.96 23.17 7.03
C LYS A 101 -21.90 23.94 6.23
N ASP A 102 -20.65 23.50 6.27
CA ASP A 102 -19.54 24.09 5.52
C ASP A 102 -19.49 23.69 4.03
N GLY A 103 -20.46 22.91 3.57
CA GLY A 103 -20.53 22.42 2.19
C GLY A 103 -19.76 21.12 1.93
N THR A 104 -19.02 20.60 2.90
CA THR A 104 -18.27 19.33 2.76
C THR A 104 -19.22 18.15 2.60
N LYS A 105 -19.02 17.36 1.55
CA LYS A 105 -19.74 16.10 1.31
C LYS A 105 -19.02 14.96 2.02
N PHE A 106 -19.78 14.06 2.63
CA PHE A 106 -19.26 12.94 3.38
C PHE A 106 -20.15 11.70 3.24
N HIS A 107 -19.55 10.53 3.45
CA HIS A 107 -20.27 9.25 3.42
C HIS A 107 -20.97 8.99 4.74
N VAL A 108 -22.25 8.64 4.67
CA VAL A 108 -23.09 8.35 5.84
C VAL A 108 -23.82 7.03 5.66
N SER A 109 -23.88 6.24 6.71
CA SER A 109 -24.78 5.08 6.81
C SER A 109 -26.01 5.48 7.59
N LEU A 110 -27.18 5.26 7.00
CA LEU A 110 -28.47 5.64 7.54
C LEU A 110 -29.30 4.41 7.89
N THR A 111 -29.89 4.41 9.07
CA THR A 111 -31.00 3.52 9.44
C THR A 111 -32.22 4.38 9.70
N ILE A 112 -33.35 4.07 9.01
CA ILE A 112 -34.55 4.91 9.09
C ILE A 112 -35.73 4.03 9.46
N SER A 113 -36.46 4.39 10.53
CA SER A 113 -37.59 3.64 11.05
C SER A 113 -38.81 4.54 11.20
N PRO A 114 -40.04 4.00 10.98
CA PRO A 114 -41.27 4.76 11.21
C PRO A 114 -41.46 5.07 12.69
N VAL A 115 -41.84 6.31 13.00
CA VAL A 115 -42.27 6.74 14.33
C VAL A 115 -43.79 6.67 14.37
N ARG A 116 -44.34 6.04 15.42
CA ARG A 116 -45.77 5.85 15.62
C ARG A 116 -46.25 6.66 16.85
N ASP A 117 -47.46 7.16 16.76
CA ASP A 117 -48.17 7.75 17.91
C ASP A 117 -48.78 6.67 18.80
N ARG A 118 -49.47 7.10 19.87
CA ARG A 118 -50.16 6.19 20.82
C ARG A 118 -51.21 5.33 20.17
N ASP A 119 -51.80 5.78 19.08
CA ASP A 119 -52.86 5.06 18.30
C ASP A 119 -52.24 4.11 17.26
N GLY A 120 -50.91 4.02 17.20
CA GLY A 120 -50.18 3.18 16.24
C GLY A 120 -50.04 3.78 14.85
N ARG A 121 -50.51 5.01 14.61
CA ARG A 121 -50.43 5.71 13.30
C ARG A 121 -49.02 6.21 13.11
N ILE A 122 -48.50 6.11 11.88
CA ILE A 122 -47.20 6.62 11.51
C ILE A 122 -47.26 8.15 11.42
N VAL A 123 -46.49 8.86 12.26
CA VAL A 123 -46.45 10.31 12.34
C VAL A 123 -45.15 10.90 11.80
N GLY A 124 -44.17 10.04 11.47
CA GLY A 124 -42.89 10.50 10.99
C GLY A 124 -41.86 9.38 10.89
N ALA A 125 -40.60 9.77 10.82
CA ALA A 125 -39.45 8.88 10.75
C ALA A 125 -38.40 9.25 11.81
N SER A 126 -37.80 8.23 12.42
CA SER A 126 -36.53 8.34 13.17
C SER A 126 -35.39 7.90 12.26
N LYS A 127 -34.30 8.65 12.25
CA LYS A 127 -33.12 8.43 11.44
C LYS A 127 -31.89 8.36 12.34
N ILE A 128 -31.12 7.30 12.22
CA ILE A 128 -29.79 7.20 12.81
C ILE A 128 -28.80 7.39 11.68
N ALA A 129 -27.93 8.38 11.82
CA ALA A 129 -26.90 8.72 10.84
C ALA A 129 -25.52 8.49 11.44
N ARG A 130 -24.74 7.62 10.85
CA ARG A 130 -23.37 7.34 11.24
C ARG A 130 -22.43 7.83 10.15
N ASP A 131 -21.48 8.68 10.51
CA ASP A 131 -20.39 9.06 9.60
C ASP A 131 -19.48 7.83 9.38
N ILE A 132 -19.32 7.44 8.13
CA ILE A 132 -18.47 6.31 7.72
C ILE A 132 -17.28 6.75 6.86
N THR A 133 -16.95 8.05 6.86
CA THR A 133 -15.89 8.62 6.02
C THR A 133 -14.54 8.00 6.35
N ASP A 134 -14.17 7.94 7.63
CA ASP A 134 -12.91 7.36 8.08
C ASP A 134 -12.85 5.85 7.80
N LEU A 135 -13.96 5.15 7.99
CA LEU A 135 -14.06 3.73 7.69
C LEU A 135 -13.82 3.47 6.20
N ARG A 136 -14.50 4.23 5.34
CA ARG A 136 -14.34 4.13 3.87
C ARG A 136 -12.93 4.49 3.42
N SER A 137 -12.37 5.59 3.91
CA SER A 137 -11.00 6.00 3.57
C SER A 137 -9.96 4.96 3.99
N SER A 138 -10.15 4.32 5.14
CA SER A 138 -9.30 3.22 5.61
C SER A 138 -9.43 1.98 4.71
N GLN A 139 -10.65 1.61 4.32
CA GLN A 139 -10.89 0.49 3.41
C GLN A 139 -10.29 0.74 2.01
N GLU A 140 -10.48 1.92 1.44
CA GLU A 140 -9.91 2.29 0.14
C GLU A 140 -8.38 2.26 0.17
N ARG A 141 -7.77 2.77 1.25
CA ARG A 141 -6.31 2.69 1.44
C ARG A 141 -5.83 1.25 1.54
N GLN A 142 -6.57 0.40 2.26
CA GLN A 142 -6.24 -1.02 2.37
C GLN A 142 -6.35 -1.74 1.02
N GLU A 143 -7.39 -1.45 0.23
CA GLU A 143 -7.53 -2.00 -1.12
C GLU A 143 -6.40 -1.57 -2.06
N LEU A 144 -5.99 -0.30 -2.01
CA LEU A 144 -4.85 0.19 -2.79
C LEU A 144 -3.56 -0.56 -2.42
N LEU A 145 -3.29 -0.72 -1.12
CA LEU A 145 -2.12 -1.47 -0.64
C LEU A 145 -2.16 -2.94 -1.10
N LEU A 146 -3.32 -3.59 -1.04
CA LEU A 146 -3.48 -4.96 -1.50
C LEU A 146 -3.27 -5.09 -3.02
N ARG A 147 -3.75 -4.13 -3.82
CA ARG A 147 -3.52 -4.11 -5.27
C ARG A 147 -2.04 -3.93 -5.59
N GLU A 148 -1.36 -3.01 -4.91
CA GLU A 148 0.07 -2.79 -5.08
C GLU A 148 0.87 -4.04 -4.68
N MET A 149 0.55 -4.66 -3.55
CA MET A 149 1.19 -5.89 -3.10
C MET A 149 1.01 -7.04 -4.10
N ASN A 150 -0.21 -7.23 -4.63
CA ASN A 150 -0.48 -8.24 -5.66
C ASN A 150 0.32 -7.97 -6.95
N HIS A 151 0.47 -6.71 -7.34
CA HIS A 151 1.30 -6.35 -8.50
C HIS A 151 2.78 -6.68 -8.25
N ARG A 152 3.30 -6.37 -7.07
CA ARG A 152 4.68 -6.70 -6.67
C ARG A 152 4.91 -8.22 -6.63
N ILE A 153 3.97 -8.99 -6.07
CA ILE A 153 4.04 -10.46 -6.05
C ILE A 153 4.09 -11.02 -7.48
N LYS A 154 3.22 -10.56 -8.38
CA LYS A 154 3.26 -10.97 -9.79
C LYS A 154 4.60 -10.69 -10.45
N ASN A 155 5.19 -9.54 -10.20
CA ASN A 155 6.51 -9.18 -10.72
C ASN A 155 7.61 -10.11 -10.19
N LEU A 156 7.59 -10.44 -8.89
CA LEU A 156 8.53 -11.39 -8.30
C LEU A 156 8.42 -12.79 -8.93
N PHE A 157 7.20 -13.29 -9.13
CA PHE A 157 7.00 -14.57 -9.82
C PHE A 157 7.44 -14.55 -11.27
N ALA A 158 7.23 -13.43 -11.97
CA ALA A 158 7.73 -13.27 -13.35
C ALA A 158 9.27 -13.33 -13.41
N VAL A 159 9.95 -12.65 -12.47
CA VAL A 159 11.41 -12.69 -12.34
C VAL A 159 11.89 -14.11 -11.99
N ALA A 160 11.27 -14.77 -11.00
CA ALA A 160 11.62 -16.12 -10.60
C ALA A 160 11.44 -17.13 -11.74
N SER A 161 10.33 -17.03 -12.48
CA SER A 161 10.08 -17.85 -13.67
C SER A 161 11.10 -17.59 -14.77
N GLY A 162 11.47 -16.32 -14.99
CA GLY A 162 12.54 -15.92 -15.90
C GLY A 162 13.88 -16.53 -15.51
N VAL A 163 14.26 -16.46 -14.23
CA VAL A 163 15.48 -17.07 -13.69
C VAL A 163 15.47 -18.57 -13.93
N LEU A 164 14.36 -19.26 -13.66
CA LEU A 164 14.23 -20.71 -13.88
C LEU A 164 14.35 -21.06 -15.36
N ALA A 165 13.58 -20.39 -16.23
CA ALA A 165 13.58 -20.62 -17.67
C ALA A 165 14.95 -20.37 -18.31
N LEU A 166 15.65 -19.34 -17.82
CA LEU A 166 16.99 -19.02 -18.28
C LEU A 166 18.02 -20.03 -17.74
N SER A 167 17.93 -20.45 -16.48
CA SER A 167 18.84 -21.42 -15.88
C SER A 167 18.70 -22.81 -16.52
N SER A 168 17.50 -23.20 -16.93
CA SER A 168 17.25 -24.50 -17.57
C SER A 168 17.90 -24.66 -18.96
N ARG A 169 18.20 -23.56 -19.64
CA ARG A 169 18.82 -23.58 -20.98
C ARG A 169 20.32 -23.91 -20.95
N SER A 170 20.99 -23.68 -19.82
CA SER A 170 22.44 -23.86 -19.67
C SER A 170 22.84 -24.97 -18.72
N ALA A 171 21.89 -25.50 -17.95
CA ALA A 171 22.17 -26.55 -17.01
C ALA A 171 22.54 -27.85 -17.72
N THR A 172 23.64 -28.47 -17.31
CA THR A 172 24.13 -29.76 -17.84
C THR A 172 23.41 -30.92 -17.23
N ASN A 173 22.87 -30.74 -16.02
CA ASN A 173 22.12 -31.76 -15.27
C ASN A 173 21.22 -31.10 -14.22
N VAL A 174 20.34 -31.88 -13.59
CA VAL A 174 19.36 -31.38 -12.59
C VAL A 174 20.05 -30.77 -11.37
N LYS A 175 21.18 -31.32 -10.92
CA LYS A 175 21.92 -30.79 -9.76
C LYS A 175 22.51 -29.42 -10.05
N ASP A 176 23.09 -29.23 -11.21
CA ASP A 176 23.61 -27.96 -11.69
C ASP A 176 22.51 -26.90 -11.80
N LEU A 177 21.35 -27.25 -12.39
CA LEU A 177 20.17 -26.41 -12.46
C LEU A 177 19.72 -25.97 -11.07
N THR A 178 19.55 -26.91 -10.15
CA THR A 178 19.05 -26.64 -8.79
C THR A 178 19.99 -25.69 -8.05
N THR A 179 21.30 -25.95 -8.08
CA THR A 179 22.30 -25.12 -7.41
C THR A 179 22.30 -23.69 -7.98
N THR A 180 22.25 -23.55 -9.30
CA THR A 180 22.25 -22.27 -9.98
C THR A 180 20.98 -21.47 -9.68
N VAL A 181 19.80 -22.10 -9.76
CA VAL A 181 18.52 -21.44 -9.44
C VAL A 181 18.47 -21.00 -7.98
N GLN A 182 18.89 -21.87 -7.03
CA GLN A 182 18.93 -21.52 -5.61
C GLN A 182 19.84 -20.32 -5.33
N ALA A 183 21.04 -20.28 -5.92
CA ALA A 183 21.98 -19.18 -5.74
C ALA A 183 21.38 -17.85 -6.25
N ARG A 184 20.75 -17.83 -7.42
CA ARG A 184 20.11 -16.66 -8.02
C ARG A 184 18.90 -16.18 -7.21
N LEU A 185 18.03 -17.10 -6.79
CA LEU A 185 16.88 -16.76 -5.95
C LEU A 185 17.32 -16.22 -4.58
N SER A 186 18.40 -16.76 -4.00
CA SER A 186 18.98 -16.22 -2.76
C SER A 186 19.54 -14.81 -2.94
N ALA A 187 20.20 -14.52 -4.08
CA ALA A 187 20.66 -13.16 -4.38
C ALA A 187 19.48 -12.18 -4.53
N LEU A 188 18.41 -12.60 -5.22
CA LEU A 188 17.17 -11.82 -5.35
C LEU A 188 16.50 -11.57 -4.00
N SER A 189 16.44 -12.59 -3.12
CA SER A 189 15.88 -12.44 -1.78
C SER A 189 16.63 -11.40 -0.95
N ARG A 190 17.97 -11.45 -0.94
CA ARG A 190 18.80 -10.45 -0.25
C ARG A 190 18.59 -9.03 -0.80
N ALA A 191 18.50 -8.90 -2.13
CA ALA A 191 18.20 -7.61 -2.74
C ALA A 191 16.80 -7.10 -2.35
N HIS A 192 15.82 -8.00 -2.31
CA HIS A 192 14.44 -7.64 -1.96
C HIS A 192 14.31 -7.17 -0.50
N GLU A 193 15.05 -7.76 0.43
CA GLU A 193 15.09 -7.33 1.84
C GLU A 193 15.59 -5.89 2.01
N LEU A 194 16.47 -5.41 1.12
CA LEU A 194 16.93 -4.03 1.12
C LEU A 194 15.91 -3.05 0.51
N ILE A 195 15.02 -3.53 -0.36
CA ILE A 195 14.01 -2.71 -1.04
C ILE A 195 12.79 -2.48 -0.15
N LEU A 196 12.54 -3.36 0.83
CA LEU A 196 11.41 -3.22 1.75
C LEU A 196 11.57 -1.97 2.62
N PRO A 197 10.52 -1.12 2.72
CA PRO A 197 10.57 0.07 3.56
C PRO A 197 10.85 -0.32 5.01
N ARG A 198 11.95 0.16 5.57
CA ARG A 198 12.19 0.14 7.00
C ARG A 198 11.68 1.45 7.59
N ASN A 199 10.64 1.37 8.44
CA ASN A 199 10.13 2.52 9.22
C ASN A 199 9.72 3.77 8.42
N GLY A 200 8.98 3.63 7.32
CA GLY A 200 8.41 4.78 6.61
C GLY A 200 9.38 5.52 5.69
N ALA A 201 10.58 4.99 5.45
CA ALA A 201 11.52 5.52 4.46
C ALA A 201 11.09 5.16 3.03
N SER A 202 11.53 5.96 2.04
CA SER A 202 11.20 5.79 0.62
C SER A 202 11.53 4.38 0.10
N THR A 203 10.70 3.88 -0.81
CA THR A 203 10.90 2.59 -1.50
C THR A 203 12.10 2.68 -2.46
N GLY A 204 13.29 2.30 -1.99
CA GLY A 204 14.51 2.27 -2.80
C GLY A 204 15.69 1.84 -1.95
N THR A 205 16.71 1.32 -2.57
CA THR A 205 17.97 1.00 -1.90
C THR A 205 19.11 1.82 -2.49
N ASN A 206 20.18 1.99 -1.71
CA ASN A 206 21.42 2.60 -2.20
C ASN A 206 22.22 1.56 -2.99
N LEU A 207 22.80 1.95 -4.14
CA LEU A 207 23.59 1.05 -4.99
C LEU A 207 24.80 0.45 -4.22
N GLY A 208 25.41 1.24 -3.33
CA GLY A 208 26.53 0.77 -2.50
C GLY A 208 26.11 -0.32 -1.52
N ASP A 209 24.96 -0.16 -0.86
CA ASP A 209 24.44 -1.17 0.09
C ASP A 209 24.03 -2.44 -0.63
N LEU A 210 23.40 -2.30 -1.79
CA LEU A 210 23.05 -3.44 -2.66
C LEU A 210 24.32 -4.20 -3.07
N THR A 211 25.34 -3.48 -3.55
CA THR A 211 26.61 -4.09 -3.99
C THR A 211 27.29 -4.83 -2.86
N ARG A 212 27.40 -4.22 -1.66
CA ARG A 212 27.96 -4.90 -0.47
C ARG A 212 27.16 -6.15 -0.10
N THR A 213 25.84 -6.08 -0.07
CA THR A 213 24.97 -7.22 0.29
C THR A 213 25.12 -8.38 -0.69
N ILE A 214 25.24 -8.10 -1.99
CA ILE A 214 25.40 -9.13 -3.01
C ILE A 214 26.80 -9.74 -2.97
N LEU A 215 27.84 -8.94 -2.70
CA LEU A 215 29.23 -9.40 -2.70
C LEU A 215 29.69 -10.01 -1.35
N ALA A 216 29.02 -9.72 -0.25
CA ALA A 216 29.39 -10.26 1.07
C ALA A 216 29.64 -11.78 1.12
N PRO A 217 28.87 -12.66 0.44
CA PRO A 217 29.16 -14.10 0.43
C PRO A 217 30.46 -14.50 -0.26
N TYR A 218 31.04 -13.60 -1.05
CA TYR A 218 32.26 -13.84 -1.84
C TYR A 218 33.50 -13.20 -1.21
N GLU A 219 33.33 -12.40 -0.15
CA GLU A 219 34.43 -11.86 0.62
C GLU A 219 35.13 -12.97 1.41
N SER A 220 36.45 -13.00 1.35
CA SER A 220 37.27 -13.92 2.15
C SER A 220 38.61 -13.25 2.49
N ALA A 221 39.33 -13.79 3.49
CA ALA A 221 40.66 -13.31 3.81
C ALA A 221 41.71 -13.48 2.69
N ALA A 222 41.39 -14.29 1.67
CA ALA A 222 42.27 -14.58 0.54
C ALA A 222 42.13 -13.56 -0.61
N HIS A 223 41.09 -12.72 -0.61
CA HIS A 223 40.77 -11.81 -1.72
C HIS A 223 40.44 -10.42 -1.21
N GLU A 224 40.90 -9.41 -1.91
CA GLU A 224 40.58 -8.01 -1.65
C GLU A 224 39.36 -7.59 -2.50
N VAL A 225 38.29 -7.15 -1.84
CA VAL A 225 37.09 -6.61 -2.50
C VAL A 225 36.93 -5.14 -2.13
N ILE A 226 36.99 -4.25 -3.13
CA ILE A 226 36.91 -2.80 -2.96
C ILE A 226 35.62 -2.31 -3.61
N ILE A 227 34.79 -1.57 -2.86
CA ILE A 227 33.52 -1.02 -3.33
C ILE A 227 33.50 0.48 -3.11
N GLU A 228 33.45 1.27 -4.17
CA GLU A 228 33.60 2.73 -4.14
C GLU A 228 32.59 3.41 -5.07
N GLY A 229 32.01 4.51 -4.63
CA GLY A 229 31.15 5.36 -5.45
C GLY A 229 30.23 6.27 -4.64
N PRO A 230 29.63 7.26 -5.27
CA PRO A 230 28.67 8.14 -4.63
C PRO A 230 27.41 7.41 -4.21
N GLN A 231 26.67 7.98 -3.25
CA GLN A 231 25.36 7.46 -2.88
C GLN A 231 24.36 7.68 -4.01
N ILE A 232 23.75 6.60 -4.49
CA ILE A 232 22.76 6.62 -5.57
C ILE A 232 21.59 5.75 -5.18
N ALA A 233 20.38 6.33 -5.18
CA ALA A 233 19.16 5.61 -4.94
C ALA A 233 18.77 4.78 -6.19
N CYS A 234 18.39 3.55 -5.96
CA CYS A 234 17.87 2.64 -6.98
C CYS A 234 16.46 2.20 -6.60
N GLY A 235 15.51 2.40 -7.50
CA GLY A 235 14.15 1.88 -7.36
C GLY A 235 14.11 0.35 -7.43
N PRO A 236 12.97 -0.28 -7.09
CA PRO A 236 12.86 -1.74 -6.97
C PRO A 236 13.26 -2.51 -8.24
N GLY A 237 12.89 -2.02 -9.42
CA GLY A 237 13.22 -2.65 -10.71
C GLY A 237 14.71 -2.63 -11.03
N ALA A 238 15.35 -1.47 -10.84
CA ALA A 238 16.78 -1.31 -11.03
C ALA A 238 17.57 -2.14 -10.01
N SER A 239 17.16 -2.15 -8.75
CA SER A 239 17.80 -2.93 -7.69
C SER A 239 17.78 -4.43 -8.00
N THR A 240 16.64 -4.95 -8.48
CA THR A 240 16.52 -6.36 -8.91
C THR A 240 17.49 -6.67 -10.06
N SER A 241 17.55 -5.78 -11.04
CA SER A 241 18.43 -5.91 -12.21
C SER A 241 19.91 -5.88 -11.81
N PHE A 242 20.31 -4.92 -10.96
CA PHE A 242 21.68 -4.85 -10.45
C PHE A 242 22.05 -6.06 -9.60
N ALA A 243 21.13 -6.56 -8.76
CA ALA A 243 21.38 -7.74 -7.94
C ALA A 243 21.72 -8.96 -8.79
N LEU A 244 20.96 -9.19 -9.86
CA LEU A 244 21.21 -10.30 -10.80
C LEU A 244 22.54 -10.11 -11.53
N LEU A 245 22.82 -8.91 -12.04
CA LEU A 245 24.08 -8.62 -12.74
C LEU A 245 25.29 -8.81 -11.85
N LEU A 246 25.28 -8.19 -10.66
CA LEU A 246 26.38 -8.28 -9.70
C LEU A 246 26.61 -9.73 -9.23
N HIS A 247 25.53 -10.49 -9.03
CA HIS A 247 25.63 -11.90 -8.69
C HIS A 247 26.27 -12.72 -9.82
N GLU A 248 25.89 -12.50 -11.07
CA GLU A 248 26.50 -13.18 -12.23
C GLU A 248 27.99 -12.81 -12.37
N PHE A 249 28.33 -11.54 -12.22
CA PHE A 249 29.73 -11.11 -12.26
C PHE A 249 30.53 -11.75 -11.11
N ALA A 250 29.99 -11.77 -9.89
CA ALA A 250 30.64 -12.39 -8.74
C ALA A 250 30.83 -13.91 -8.92
N THR A 251 29.81 -14.62 -9.41
CA THR A 251 29.93 -16.06 -9.69
C THR A 251 30.94 -16.37 -10.78
N ASN A 252 31.04 -15.52 -11.79
CA ASN A 252 32.07 -15.65 -12.84
C ASN A 252 33.47 -15.36 -12.28
N ALA A 253 33.61 -14.34 -11.42
CA ALA A 253 34.88 -14.03 -10.75
C ALA A 253 35.39 -15.19 -9.87
N VAL A 254 34.45 -15.90 -9.18
CA VAL A 254 34.81 -17.08 -8.36
C VAL A 254 35.13 -18.31 -9.24
N LYS A 255 34.48 -18.48 -10.36
CA LYS A 255 34.71 -19.66 -11.23
C LYS A 255 35.92 -19.50 -12.15
N TYR A 256 36.13 -18.30 -12.68
CA TYR A 256 37.05 -18.08 -13.78
C TYR A 256 37.92 -16.82 -13.61
N GLY A 257 37.59 -15.95 -12.66
CA GLY A 257 38.19 -14.63 -12.49
C GLY A 257 39.03 -14.46 -11.23
N ALA A 258 39.16 -13.20 -10.77
CA ALA A 258 40.04 -12.82 -9.69
C ALA A 258 39.76 -13.49 -8.35
N LEU A 259 38.51 -13.88 -8.08
CA LEU A 259 38.13 -14.56 -6.83
C LEU A 259 38.39 -16.07 -6.85
N ALA A 260 38.87 -16.63 -7.97
CA ALA A 260 39.31 -18.02 -8.07
C ALA A 260 40.78 -18.24 -7.63
N TYR A 261 41.57 -17.18 -7.49
CA TYR A 261 43.02 -17.25 -7.32
C TYR A 261 43.44 -16.47 -6.08
N ALA A 262 44.37 -17.01 -5.29
CA ALA A 262 44.96 -16.30 -4.14
C ALA A 262 45.66 -15.01 -4.64
N GLY A 263 45.41 -13.89 -3.97
CA GLY A 263 45.93 -12.57 -4.35
C GLY A 263 45.17 -11.86 -5.48
N GLY A 264 44.11 -12.45 -5.97
CA GLY A 264 43.18 -11.77 -6.88
C GLY A 264 42.49 -10.60 -6.19
N ARG A 265 42.21 -9.53 -6.93
CA ARG A 265 41.54 -8.32 -6.42
C ARG A 265 40.31 -8.01 -7.26
N LEU A 266 39.23 -7.68 -6.60
CA LEU A 266 38.00 -7.19 -7.21
C LEU A 266 37.73 -5.77 -6.78
N ARG A 267 37.56 -4.86 -7.77
CA ARG A 267 37.14 -3.48 -7.52
C ARG A 267 35.83 -3.22 -8.26
N VAL A 268 34.83 -2.74 -7.50
CA VAL A 268 33.56 -2.27 -8.06
C VAL A 268 33.44 -0.79 -7.75
N SER A 269 33.40 0.03 -8.80
CA SER A 269 33.30 1.49 -8.63
C SER A 269 32.25 2.07 -9.57
N TRP A 270 31.69 3.21 -9.21
CA TRP A 270 30.75 3.92 -10.08
C TRP A 270 30.87 5.43 -9.94
N THR A 271 30.53 6.11 -11.02
CA THR A 271 30.45 7.56 -11.11
C THR A 271 29.16 7.97 -11.82
N VAL A 272 28.77 9.22 -11.61
CA VAL A 272 27.63 9.82 -12.31
C VAL A 272 28.14 10.99 -13.15
N SER A 273 27.87 10.95 -14.45
CA SER A 273 28.17 12.04 -15.37
C SER A 273 27.19 12.01 -16.53
N ASP A 274 26.87 13.17 -17.11
CA ASP A 274 26.05 13.29 -18.32
C ASP A 274 24.70 12.55 -18.25
N ALA A 275 23.98 12.64 -17.11
CA ALA A 275 22.73 11.95 -16.85
C ALA A 275 22.80 10.41 -16.92
N ALA A 276 23.99 9.83 -16.75
CA ALA A 276 24.23 8.39 -16.74
C ALA A 276 25.07 7.95 -15.52
N LEU A 277 24.76 6.76 -15.01
CA LEU A 277 25.60 6.01 -14.09
C LEU A 277 26.61 5.19 -14.92
N ALA A 278 27.89 5.35 -14.63
CA ALA A 278 28.96 4.51 -15.16
C ALA A 278 29.48 3.59 -14.05
N LEU A 279 29.07 2.31 -14.08
CA LEU A 279 29.57 1.28 -13.15
C LEU A 279 30.73 0.56 -13.81
N LYS A 280 31.82 0.39 -13.07
CA LYS A 280 33.01 -0.33 -13.47
C LYS A 280 33.26 -1.49 -12.51
N TRP A 281 33.30 -2.71 -13.07
CA TRP A 281 33.72 -3.93 -12.43
C TRP A 281 35.10 -4.26 -12.92
N CYS A 282 36.09 -4.38 -12.04
CA CYS A 282 37.49 -4.61 -12.41
C CYS A 282 38.05 -5.78 -11.62
N GLU A 283 38.50 -6.80 -12.33
CA GLU A 283 39.17 -7.97 -11.78
C GLU A 283 40.66 -7.89 -12.10
N GLU A 284 41.52 -7.85 -11.08
CA GLU A 284 42.95 -7.63 -11.22
C GLU A 284 43.74 -8.89 -10.79
N ASN A 285 44.99 -8.98 -11.20
CA ASN A 285 45.92 -10.08 -10.89
C ASN A 285 45.48 -11.43 -11.45
N LEU A 286 44.84 -11.43 -12.61
CA LEU A 286 44.44 -12.64 -13.32
C LEU A 286 45.69 -13.40 -13.84
N PRO A 287 45.65 -14.75 -13.98
CA PRO A 287 46.67 -15.53 -14.65
C PRO A 287 46.93 -15.05 -16.09
N VAL A 288 48.19 -15.21 -16.57
CA VAL A 288 48.60 -14.71 -17.88
C VAL A 288 47.88 -15.36 -19.06
N ASP A 289 47.36 -16.59 -18.87
CA ASP A 289 46.77 -17.41 -19.94
C ASP A 289 45.25 -17.32 -19.99
N LEU A 290 44.64 -16.39 -19.24
CA LEU A 290 43.20 -16.16 -19.35
C LEU A 290 42.84 -15.42 -20.65
N VAL A 291 42.40 -16.22 -21.60
CA VAL A 291 41.85 -15.72 -22.88
C VAL A 291 40.36 -15.47 -22.71
N ALA A 292 39.83 -14.42 -23.32
CA ALA A 292 38.40 -14.20 -23.37
C ALA A 292 37.68 -15.49 -23.84
N PRO A 293 36.70 -16.02 -23.12
CA PRO A 293 36.03 -17.25 -23.54
C PRO A 293 35.34 -17.08 -24.88
N ASP A 294 35.67 -17.92 -25.86
CA ASP A 294 35.09 -17.94 -27.20
C ASP A 294 33.58 -18.29 -27.19
N THR A 295 33.06 -18.77 -26.07
CA THR A 295 31.66 -19.19 -25.99
C THR A 295 30.83 -18.18 -25.19
N THR A 296 29.75 -17.73 -25.80
CA THR A 296 28.66 -17.04 -25.13
C THR A 296 27.99 -18.02 -24.15
N GLY A 297 28.54 -18.13 -22.95
CA GLY A 297 27.94 -18.93 -21.89
C GLY A 297 26.63 -18.29 -21.42
N PHE A 298 25.85 -19.05 -20.67
CA PHE A 298 24.53 -18.63 -20.18
C PHE A 298 24.56 -17.33 -19.36
N GLY A 299 25.61 -17.04 -18.61
CA GLY A 299 25.80 -15.76 -17.91
C GLY A 299 25.69 -14.55 -18.87
N SER A 300 26.15 -14.71 -20.13
CA SER A 300 26.02 -13.70 -21.17
C SER A 300 24.55 -13.37 -21.46
N PHE A 301 23.67 -14.38 -21.57
CA PHE A 301 22.25 -14.15 -21.89
C PHE A 301 21.50 -13.44 -20.77
N LEU A 302 21.72 -13.78 -19.51
CA LEU A 302 21.11 -13.09 -18.37
C LEU A 302 21.64 -11.66 -18.27
N VAL A 303 22.95 -11.48 -18.44
CA VAL A 303 23.58 -10.16 -18.49
C VAL A 303 22.97 -9.33 -19.62
N ASP A 304 22.83 -9.87 -20.82
CA ASP A 304 22.24 -9.18 -21.97
C ASP A 304 20.76 -8.83 -21.74
N ALA A 305 19.97 -9.74 -21.18
CA ALA A 305 18.56 -9.49 -20.86
C ALA A 305 18.41 -8.38 -19.81
N THR A 306 19.25 -8.41 -18.78
CA THR A 306 19.22 -7.43 -17.68
C THR A 306 19.77 -6.08 -18.15
N THR A 307 20.82 -6.07 -18.97
CA THR A 307 21.37 -4.86 -19.59
C THR A 307 20.33 -4.16 -20.46
N ARG A 308 19.58 -4.94 -21.25
CA ARG A 308 18.45 -4.40 -22.04
C ARG A 308 17.35 -3.81 -21.15
N SER A 309 17.00 -4.45 -20.02
CA SER A 309 15.96 -3.94 -19.13
C SER A 309 16.34 -2.59 -18.50
N LEU A 310 17.62 -2.36 -18.25
CA LEU A 310 18.18 -1.10 -17.77
C LEU A 310 18.47 -0.10 -18.89
N SER A 311 18.23 -0.46 -20.17
CA SER A 311 18.69 0.32 -21.33
C SER A 311 20.19 0.66 -21.27
N ALA A 312 20.96 -0.21 -20.65
CA ALA A 312 22.38 -0.01 -20.42
C ALA A 312 23.23 -0.44 -21.63
N LYS A 313 24.44 0.14 -21.72
CA LYS A 313 25.50 -0.32 -22.59
C LYS A 313 26.56 -1.00 -21.76
N LEU A 314 27.02 -2.17 -22.17
CA LEU A 314 28.01 -2.96 -21.44
C LEU A 314 29.16 -3.29 -22.39
N ASP A 315 30.37 -2.92 -21.97
CA ASP A 315 31.63 -3.18 -22.65
C ASP A 315 32.52 -4.04 -21.77
N ARG A 316 33.30 -4.96 -22.39
CA ARG A 316 34.28 -5.82 -21.71
C ARG A 316 35.64 -5.63 -22.33
N ASP A 317 36.64 -5.39 -21.50
CA ASP A 317 38.04 -5.28 -21.92
C ASP A 317 38.89 -6.28 -21.12
N TRP A 318 39.66 -7.07 -21.88
CA TRP A 318 40.62 -8.04 -21.37
C TRP A 318 42.03 -7.55 -21.70
N SER A 319 42.70 -6.95 -20.78
CA SER A 319 44.05 -6.43 -20.99
C SER A 319 44.91 -6.53 -19.76
N ASN A 320 46.22 -6.76 -19.93
CA ASN A 320 47.23 -6.72 -18.87
C ASN A 320 46.84 -7.51 -17.57
N ARG A 321 46.37 -8.75 -17.69
CA ARG A 321 45.91 -9.58 -16.57
C ARG A 321 44.76 -8.96 -15.79
N THR A 322 43.93 -8.21 -16.48
CA THR A 322 42.79 -7.51 -15.89
C THR A 322 41.56 -7.73 -16.78
N LEU A 323 40.41 -8.03 -16.15
CA LEU A 323 39.10 -7.93 -16.80
C LEU A 323 38.43 -6.66 -16.31
N THR A 324 38.09 -5.78 -17.23
CA THR A 324 37.27 -4.61 -16.94
C THR A 324 35.91 -4.74 -17.64
N ILE A 325 34.83 -4.67 -16.86
CA ILE A 325 33.47 -4.57 -17.38
C ILE A 325 32.97 -3.16 -17.04
N THR A 326 32.61 -2.41 -18.07
CA THR A 326 32.04 -1.07 -17.90
C THR A 326 30.58 -1.09 -18.33
N MET A 327 29.70 -0.64 -17.46
CA MET A 327 28.25 -0.56 -17.74
C MET A 327 27.80 0.88 -17.57
N ARG A 328 27.13 1.43 -18.60
CA ARG A 328 26.52 2.76 -18.56
C ARG A 328 25.02 2.64 -18.57
N VAL A 329 24.37 3.21 -17.55
CA VAL A 329 22.93 3.15 -17.30
C VAL A 329 22.38 4.58 -17.25
N PRO A 330 21.35 4.94 -18.06
CA PRO A 330 20.69 6.23 -17.95
C PRO A 330 20.07 6.41 -16.54
N LEU A 331 20.24 7.57 -15.90
CA LEU A 331 19.72 7.81 -14.53
C LEU A 331 18.20 7.65 -14.45
N GLU A 332 17.47 8.00 -15.50
CA GLU A 332 16.01 7.81 -15.59
C GLU A 332 15.59 6.34 -15.41
N ARG A 333 16.47 5.39 -15.69
CA ARG A 333 16.23 3.94 -15.54
C ARG A 333 16.50 3.43 -14.13
N LEU A 334 17.07 4.24 -13.28
CA LEU A 334 17.27 3.87 -11.89
C LEU A 334 15.97 3.92 -11.08
N GLY A 335 14.95 4.65 -11.57
CA GLY A 335 13.61 4.66 -10.99
C GLY A 335 13.59 5.16 -9.53
N ALA A 336 14.43 6.14 -9.21
CA ALA A 336 14.53 6.76 -7.89
C ALA A 336 13.49 7.87 -7.72
#